data_d4b4ead8c5b8d3b90ec979d288b7a5d7
#
_entry.id   d4b4ead8c5b8d3b90ec979d288b7a5d7
#
_cell.length_a   1.000
_cell.length_b   1.000
_cell.length_c   1.000
_cell.angle_alpha   90.00
_cell.angle_beta   90.00
_cell.angle_gamma   90.00
#
_symmetry.space_group_name_H-M   'P 1'
#
loop_
_entity.id
_entity.type
_entity.pdbx_description
1 polymer ?
#
loop_
_entity_poly.entity_id
_entity_poly.type
_entity_poly.pdbx_seq_one_letter_code
_entity_poly.pdbx_strand_id
1 'polypeptide(L)'
;MGEKSTGPNPTDRSKSGTKRSLLVDGQGMPIGITIDGANRHDMKMTRATLQNIVIHRPLPSSSLKLQQHICLDKGYDYPEVYELLEEYGYTLHICKRGVEYNNGNKKKRRRRTPKYRARRWVVERTHSWMNRFRRLLIRWEKKEDNYIAILHFVCTWITYKRGGVFG
;
A
#
# COMPACT_ATOMS: atom_id res chain seq x y z
N MET A 1 27.92 -0.93 -12.07
CA MET A 1 26.77 -1.76 -11.66
C MET A 1 25.69 -0.83 -11.16
N GLY A 2 24.53 -0.75 -11.82
CA GLY A 2 23.39 0.05 -11.37
C GLY A 2 22.88 -0.46 -10.04
N GLU A 3 22.48 0.45 -9.15
CA GLU A 3 21.84 0.08 -7.87
C GLU A 3 20.53 -0.66 -8.18
N LYS A 4 20.37 -1.87 -7.61
CA LYS A 4 19.10 -2.61 -7.72
C LYS A 4 17.96 -1.78 -7.11
N SER A 5 16.76 -1.90 -7.67
CA SER A 5 15.54 -1.22 -7.22
C SER A 5 15.67 0.31 -7.14
N THR A 6 16.40 0.89 -8.08
CA THR A 6 16.43 2.33 -8.33
C THR A 6 16.08 2.60 -9.79
N GLY A 7 15.45 3.74 -10.04
CA GLY A 7 15.07 4.17 -11.39
C GLY A 7 14.77 5.66 -11.45
N PRO A 8 14.71 6.25 -12.65
CA PRO A 8 14.42 7.67 -12.81
C PRO A 8 13.03 8.00 -12.26
N ASN A 9 12.96 8.99 -11.38
CA ASN A 9 11.69 9.44 -10.80
C ASN A 9 11.01 10.42 -11.78
N PRO A 10 9.84 10.07 -12.35
CA PRO A 10 9.17 10.92 -13.32
C PRO A 10 8.65 12.24 -12.71
N THR A 11 8.49 12.31 -11.39
CA THR A 11 7.99 13.51 -10.70
C THR A 11 9.10 14.40 -10.12
N ASP A 12 10.35 13.95 -10.10
CA ASP A 12 11.49 14.70 -9.56
C ASP A 12 12.64 14.80 -10.58
N ARG A 13 12.37 15.41 -11.72
CA ARG A 13 13.36 15.72 -12.78
C ARG A 13 14.26 14.53 -13.14
N SER A 14 13.68 13.33 -13.18
CA SER A 14 14.36 12.05 -13.49
C SER A 14 15.53 11.70 -12.54
N LYS A 15 15.60 12.30 -11.34
CA LYS A 15 16.55 11.85 -10.33
C LYS A 15 16.31 10.38 -9.99
N SER A 16 17.40 9.64 -9.79
CA SER A 16 17.30 8.25 -9.36
C SER A 16 16.61 8.11 -8.02
N GLY A 17 15.62 7.24 -7.93
CA GLY A 17 14.84 7.04 -6.71
C GLY A 17 14.33 5.61 -6.57
N THR A 18 13.92 5.27 -5.36
CA THR A 18 13.30 3.99 -5.00
C THR A 18 11.87 4.22 -4.58
N LYS A 19 10.95 3.47 -5.18
CA LYS A 19 9.54 3.43 -4.80
C LYS A 19 9.31 2.34 -3.74
N ARG A 20 8.44 2.61 -2.77
CA ARG A 20 8.00 1.66 -1.76
C ARG A 20 6.52 1.34 -1.97
N SER A 21 6.20 0.07 -2.17
CA SER A 21 4.83 -0.41 -2.16
C SER A 21 4.54 -1.01 -0.78
N LEU A 22 3.56 -0.46 -0.10
CA LEU A 22 3.26 -0.75 1.31
C LEU A 22 1.82 -1.21 1.45
N LEU A 23 1.64 -2.35 2.10
CA LEU A 23 0.34 -2.85 2.55
C LEU A 23 0.24 -2.68 4.06
N VAL A 24 -0.88 -2.13 4.51
CA VAL A 24 -1.17 -1.90 5.92
C VAL A 24 -2.54 -2.49 6.30
N ASP A 25 -2.71 -2.79 7.56
CA ASP A 25 -4.03 -3.14 8.10
C ASP A 25 -4.94 -1.90 8.28
N GLY A 26 -6.16 -2.10 8.79
CA GLY A 26 -7.13 -1.02 9.02
C GLY A 26 -6.68 0.02 10.08
N GLN A 27 -5.65 -0.26 10.86
CA GLN A 27 -5.07 0.63 11.86
C GLN A 27 -3.79 1.31 11.36
N GLY A 28 -3.28 0.91 10.20
CA GLY A 28 -2.06 1.45 9.59
C GLY A 28 -0.79 0.72 10.02
N MET A 29 -0.91 -0.49 10.57
CA MET A 29 0.25 -1.32 10.85
C MET A 29 0.78 -1.95 9.56
N PRO A 30 2.08 -1.81 9.27
CA PRO A 30 2.70 -2.43 8.10
C PRO A 30 2.60 -3.95 8.15
N ILE A 31 2.04 -4.58 7.13
CA ILE A 31 1.91 -6.04 7.03
C ILE A 31 2.60 -6.63 5.81
N GLY A 32 2.92 -5.82 4.82
CA GLY A 32 3.69 -6.21 3.65
C GLY A 32 4.36 -5.00 3.00
N ILE A 33 5.61 -5.16 2.58
CA ILE A 33 6.36 -4.09 1.90
C ILE A 33 7.25 -4.68 0.83
N THR A 34 7.37 -3.95 -0.29
CA THR A 34 8.34 -4.21 -1.35
C THR A 34 8.88 -2.91 -1.91
N ILE A 35 10.02 -2.97 -2.56
CA ILE A 35 10.66 -1.82 -3.22
C ILE A 35 10.95 -2.12 -4.67
N ASP A 36 10.95 -1.06 -5.49
CA ASP A 36 11.38 -1.11 -6.90
C ASP A 36 11.85 0.29 -7.33
N GLY A 37 12.36 0.41 -8.55
CA GLY A 37 12.72 1.71 -9.13
C GLY A 37 11.54 2.68 -9.17
N ALA A 38 11.80 3.98 -8.99
CA ALA A 38 10.77 5.01 -8.96
C ALA A 38 9.94 5.10 -10.26
N ASN A 39 10.48 4.63 -11.39
CA ASN A 39 9.79 4.54 -12.67
C ASN A 39 8.84 3.35 -12.79
N ARG A 40 8.88 2.41 -11.82
CA ARG A 40 8.01 1.22 -11.87
C ARG A 40 6.56 1.60 -11.62
N HIS A 41 5.65 1.04 -12.40
CA HIS A 41 4.22 1.25 -12.19
C HIS A 41 3.73 0.49 -10.96
N ASP A 42 2.87 1.13 -10.13
CA ASP A 42 2.41 0.56 -8.84
C ASP A 42 1.75 -0.80 -9.00
N MET A 43 0.94 -1.02 -10.04
CA MET A 43 0.28 -2.30 -10.29
C MET A 43 1.28 -3.47 -10.40
N LYS A 44 2.48 -3.25 -10.97
CA LYS A 44 3.49 -4.30 -11.14
C LYS A 44 4.13 -4.74 -9.82
N MET A 45 4.04 -3.90 -8.79
CA MET A 45 4.54 -4.20 -7.45
C MET A 45 3.51 -4.93 -6.58
N THR A 46 2.22 -4.97 -7.00
CA THR A 46 1.12 -5.50 -6.19
C THR A 46 1.35 -6.95 -5.78
N ARG A 47 1.68 -7.84 -6.75
CA ARG A 47 1.94 -9.26 -6.47
C ARG A 47 3.07 -9.46 -5.47
N ALA A 48 4.20 -8.77 -5.67
CA ALA A 48 5.34 -8.87 -4.76
C ALA A 48 5.00 -8.35 -3.35
N THR A 49 4.19 -7.29 -3.25
CA THR A 49 3.75 -6.76 -1.95
C THR A 49 2.86 -7.75 -1.21
N LEU A 50 1.96 -8.45 -1.93
CA LEU A 50 1.09 -9.47 -1.34
C LEU A 50 1.88 -10.72 -0.89
N GLN A 51 2.88 -11.12 -1.67
CA GLN A 51 3.78 -12.23 -1.33
C GLN A 51 4.64 -11.93 -0.09
N ASN A 52 4.94 -10.66 0.15
CA ASN A 52 5.74 -10.22 1.30
C ASN A 52 4.90 -9.93 2.56
N ILE A 53 3.65 -10.42 2.63
CA ILE A 53 2.86 -10.34 3.86
C ILE A 53 3.49 -11.20 4.94
N VAL A 54 3.88 -10.57 6.06
CA VAL A 54 4.62 -11.21 7.16
C VAL A 54 3.73 -11.84 8.23
N ILE A 55 2.42 -11.58 8.19
CA ILE A 55 1.47 -12.13 9.15
C ILE A 55 0.78 -13.36 8.59
N HIS A 56 0.46 -14.32 9.46
CA HIS A 56 -0.42 -15.41 9.08
C HIS A 56 -1.84 -14.88 8.86
N ARG A 57 -2.37 -15.04 7.65
CA ARG A 57 -3.75 -14.69 7.30
C ARG A 57 -4.59 -15.97 7.23
N PRO A 58 -5.79 -15.99 7.83
CA PRO A 58 -6.72 -17.06 7.52
C PRO A 58 -7.01 -17.05 6.02
N LEU A 59 -7.04 -18.23 5.39
CA LEU A 59 -7.46 -18.34 4.00
C LEU A 59 -8.89 -17.75 3.88
N PRO A 60 -9.16 -16.95 2.85
CA PRO A 60 -10.50 -16.44 2.62
C PRO A 60 -11.44 -17.63 2.46
N SER A 61 -12.37 -17.75 3.40
CA SER A 61 -13.41 -18.74 3.27
C SER A 61 -14.55 -18.14 2.45
N SER A 62 -15.32 -18.98 1.77
CA SER A 62 -16.60 -18.59 1.15
C SER A 62 -17.63 -18.04 2.14
N SER A 63 -17.33 -18.14 3.45
CA SER A 63 -18.14 -17.58 4.53
C SER A 63 -17.99 -16.05 4.55
N LEU A 64 -19.10 -15.33 4.46
CA LEU A 64 -19.18 -13.86 4.59
C LEU A 64 -18.51 -13.30 5.86
N LYS A 65 -18.29 -14.13 6.90
CA LYS A 65 -17.65 -13.73 8.15
C LYS A 65 -16.14 -13.54 8.03
N LEU A 66 -15.49 -14.14 7.02
CA LEU A 66 -14.04 -14.09 6.84
C LEU A 66 -13.62 -13.29 5.58
N GLN A 67 -14.53 -12.53 4.99
CA GLN A 67 -14.19 -11.66 3.86
C GLN A 67 -13.11 -10.65 4.26
N GLN A 68 -12.01 -10.67 3.49
CA GLN A 68 -10.94 -9.71 3.64
C GLN A 68 -11.08 -8.62 2.57
N HIS A 69 -11.09 -7.37 3.03
CA HIS A 69 -11.28 -6.21 2.17
C HIS A 69 -9.96 -5.51 1.92
N ILE A 70 -9.69 -5.14 0.66
CA ILE A 70 -8.53 -4.33 0.29
C ILE A 70 -8.97 -3.03 -0.39
N CYS A 71 -8.40 -1.92 0.04
CA CYS A 71 -8.66 -0.59 -0.51
C CYS A 71 -7.46 -0.11 -1.29
N LEU A 72 -7.62 0.15 -2.58
CA LEU A 72 -6.56 0.62 -3.45
C LEU A 72 -6.92 1.95 -4.11
N ASP A 73 -5.90 2.67 -4.57
CA ASP A 73 -6.06 3.91 -5.32
C ASP A 73 -6.52 3.65 -6.76
N LYS A 74 -7.01 4.70 -7.42
CA LYS A 74 -7.34 4.72 -8.86
C LYS A 74 -6.18 4.29 -9.77
N GLY A 75 -4.94 4.44 -9.31
CA GLY A 75 -3.75 3.96 -9.99
C GLY A 75 -3.72 2.45 -10.20
N TYR A 76 -4.49 1.69 -9.43
CA TYR A 76 -4.60 0.23 -9.50
C TYR A 76 -5.84 -0.26 -10.27
N ASP A 77 -6.59 0.62 -10.93
CA ASP A 77 -7.77 0.26 -11.72
C ASP A 77 -7.37 -0.36 -13.07
N TYR A 78 -6.94 -1.62 -13.02
CA TYR A 78 -6.52 -2.45 -14.15
C TYR A 78 -7.08 -3.87 -13.99
N PRO A 79 -7.50 -4.53 -15.09
CA PRO A 79 -8.04 -5.89 -15.05
C PRO A 79 -7.12 -6.89 -14.33
N GLU A 80 -5.81 -6.82 -14.60
CA GLU A 80 -4.80 -7.72 -14.02
C GLU A 80 -4.72 -7.60 -12.50
N VAL A 81 -5.02 -6.42 -11.95
CA VAL A 81 -5.05 -6.21 -10.49
C VAL A 81 -6.31 -6.82 -9.90
N TYR A 82 -7.44 -6.73 -10.59
CA TYR A 82 -8.68 -7.38 -10.16
C TYR A 82 -8.51 -8.89 -10.10
N GLU A 83 -8.01 -9.52 -11.18
CA GLU A 83 -7.75 -10.95 -11.25
C GLU A 83 -6.79 -11.41 -10.15
N LEU A 84 -5.68 -10.69 -9.96
CA LEU A 84 -4.70 -10.99 -8.93
C LEU A 84 -5.32 -10.96 -7.52
N LEU A 85 -6.13 -9.96 -7.22
CA LEU A 85 -6.69 -9.82 -5.87
C LEU A 85 -7.82 -10.81 -5.61
N GLU A 86 -8.54 -11.22 -6.66
CA GLU A 86 -9.50 -12.31 -6.59
C GLU A 86 -8.80 -13.66 -6.34
N GLU A 87 -7.66 -13.93 -7.02
CA GLU A 87 -6.77 -15.08 -6.75
C GLU A 87 -6.38 -15.16 -5.27
N TYR A 88 -6.08 -13.99 -4.66
CA TYR A 88 -5.75 -13.89 -3.24
C TYR A 88 -6.97 -13.82 -2.32
N GLY A 89 -8.17 -13.88 -2.86
CA GLY A 89 -9.44 -13.90 -2.12
C GLY A 89 -9.80 -12.58 -1.44
N TYR A 90 -9.37 -11.45 -1.96
CA TYR A 90 -9.75 -10.13 -1.45
C TYR A 90 -11.02 -9.61 -2.10
N THR A 91 -11.85 -8.94 -1.30
CA THR A 91 -12.92 -8.08 -1.80
C THR A 91 -12.37 -6.68 -2.05
N LEU A 92 -12.42 -6.23 -3.31
CA LEU A 92 -11.80 -4.98 -3.75
C LEU A 92 -12.66 -3.75 -3.49
N HIS A 93 -11.98 -2.67 -3.10
CA HIS A 93 -12.53 -1.32 -3.04
C HIS A 93 -11.60 -0.34 -3.79
N ILE A 94 -11.86 -0.19 -5.10
CA ILE A 94 -11.14 0.73 -5.98
C ILE A 94 -12.13 1.78 -6.51
N CYS A 95 -11.73 3.05 -6.50
CA CYS A 95 -12.46 4.09 -7.23
C CYS A 95 -12.18 3.95 -8.72
N LYS A 96 -13.19 3.59 -9.53
CA LYS A 96 -13.05 3.44 -10.98
C LYS A 96 -12.58 4.74 -11.64
N ARG A 97 -11.73 4.62 -12.66
CA ARG A 97 -11.33 5.74 -13.53
C ARG A 97 -12.56 6.19 -14.33
N GLY A 98 -12.71 7.50 -14.53
CA GLY A 98 -13.79 8.09 -15.33
C GLY A 98 -15.15 8.23 -14.62
N VAL A 99 -15.33 7.77 -13.40
CA VAL A 99 -16.48 8.13 -12.59
C VAL A 99 -16.24 9.49 -11.95
N GLU A 100 -16.53 10.57 -12.68
CA GLU A 100 -16.65 11.89 -12.07
C GLU A 100 -17.85 11.85 -11.12
N TYR A 101 -17.60 12.09 -9.84
CA TYR A 101 -18.65 12.43 -8.92
C TYR A 101 -19.17 13.83 -9.34
N ASN A 102 -20.20 13.87 -10.20
CA ASN A 102 -20.91 15.09 -10.53
C ASN A 102 -21.44 15.73 -9.25
N ASN A 103 -20.68 16.70 -8.73
CA ASN A 103 -21.08 17.53 -7.59
C ASN A 103 -22.20 18.53 -7.93
N GLY A 104 -22.84 18.38 -9.09
CA GLY A 104 -23.77 19.33 -9.66
C GLY A 104 -25.24 18.96 -9.61
N ASN A 105 -25.75 18.28 -8.59
CA ASN A 105 -27.18 18.34 -8.26
C ASN A 105 -27.41 17.83 -6.84
N LYS A 106 -27.50 18.78 -5.90
CA LYS A 106 -27.84 18.55 -4.49
C LYS A 106 -29.31 18.17 -4.33
N LYS A 107 -29.79 17.07 -4.88
CA LYS A 107 -30.95 16.38 -4.32
C LYS A 107 -30.42 15.52 -3.17
N LYS A 108 -30.84 15.82 -1.94
CA LYS A 108 -30.57 15.07 -0.73
C LYS A 108 -31.06 13.61 -0.84
N ARG A 109 -30.37 12.79 -1.65
CA ARG A 109 -30.46 11.34 -1.50
C ARG A 109 -29.73 11.02 -0.19
N ARG A 110 -30.43 10.46 0.81
CA ARG A 110 -29.82 9.83 1.98
C ARG A 110 -28.69 8.94 1.45
N ARG A 111 -27.45 9.45 1.53
CA ARG A 111 -26.26 8.67 1.17
C ARG A 111 -26.24 7.50 2.14
N ARG A 112 -26.61 6.31 1.69
CA ARG A 112 -26.14 5.09 2.33
C ARG A 112 -24.62 5.22 2.30
N THR A 113 -24.02 5.52 3.46
CA THR A 113 -22.56 5.45 3.61
C THR A 113 -22.18 4.03 3.22
N PRO A 114 -21.28 3.83 2.23
CA PRO A 114 -20.84 2.49 1.89
C PRO A 114 -20.39 1.82 3.18
N LYS A 115 -20.87 0.61 3.45
CA LYS A 115 -20.54 -0.17 4.65
C LYS A 115 -19.02 -0.26 4.85
N TYR A 116 -18.27 -0.14 3.76
CA TYR A 116 -16.81 -0.11 3.72
C TYR A 116 -16.34 1.13 2.97
N ARG A 117 -15.98 2.18 3.72
CA ARG A 117 -15.39 3.39 3.15
C ARG A 117 -13.91 3.13 2.90
N ALA A 118 -13.43 3.39 1.67
CA ALA A 118 -12.01 3.33 1.35
C ALA A 118 -11.22 4.28 2.28
N ARG A 119 -10.35 3.71 3.12
CA ARG A 119 -9.56 4.46 4.11
C ARG A 119 -8.14 4.68 3.61
N ARG A 120 -7.98 5.30 2.44
CA ARG A 120 -6.67 5.58 1.84
C ARG A 120 -5.72 6.36 2.76
N TRP A 121 -6.26 7.27 3.56
CA TRP A 121 -5.48 8.05 4.51
C TRP A 121 -4.68 7.19 5.50
N VAL A 122 -5.05 5.93 5.69
CA VAL A 122 -4.36 5.02 6.63
C VAL A 122 -2.95 4.69 6.12
N VAL A 123 -2.80 4.31 4.85
CA VAL A 123 -1.48 4.03 4.27
C VAL A 123 -0.64 5.31 4.13
N GLU A 124 -1.26 6.45 3.79
CA GLU A 124 -0.60 7.75 3.72
C GLU A 124 -0.01 8.14 5.08
N ARG A 125 -0.77 7.93 6.15
CA ARG A 125 -0.32 8.14 7.53
C ARG A 125 0.88 7.27 7.86
N THR A 126 0.88 6.00 7.47
CA THR A 126 2.01 5.09 7.73
C THR A 126 3.25 5.52 6.95
N HIS A 127 3.11 5.94 5.70
CA HIS A 127 4.21 6.55 4.95
C HIS A 127 4.76 7.80 5.66
N SER A 128 3.89 8.63 6.22
CA SER A 128 4.31 9.80 7.01
C SER A 128 5.13 9.40 8.24
N TRP A 129 4.74 8.32 8.95
CA TRP A 129 5.53 7.80 10.07
C TRP A 129 6.89 7.27 9.63
N MET A 130 6.95 6.53 8.53
CA MET A 130 8.21 6.04 7.97
C MET A 130 9.15 7.17 7.56
N ASN A 131 8.60 8.25 6.99
CA ASN A 131 9.38 9.40 6.53
C ASN A 131 10.01 10.23 7.67
N ARG A 132 9.63 10.00 8.94
CA ARG A 132 10.33 10.57 10.09
C ARG A 132 11.74 9.98 10.29
N PHE A 133 11.99 8.82 9.71
CA PHE A 133 13.32 8.20 9.71
C PHE A 133 14.10 8.73 8.50
N ARG A 134 15.07 9.63 8.76
CA ARG A 134 15.83 10.34 7.71
C ARG A 134 16.46 9.39 6.68
N ARG A 135 16.93 8.22 7.11
CA ARG A 135 17.54 7.21 6.23
C ARG A 135 16.54 6.54 5.29
N LEU A 136 15.22 6.62 5.58
CA LEU A 136 14.16 6.18 4.69
C LEU A 136 13.65 7.29 3.79
N LEU A 137 13.72 8.54 4.24
CA LEU A 137 13.31 9.69 3.43
C LEU A 137 14.24 9.86 2.22
N ILE A 138 15.55 9.71 2.45
CA ILE A 138 16.59 9.72 1.42
C ILE A 138 17.35 8.40 1.51
N ARG A 139 17.33 7.61 0.45
CA ARG A 139 18.08 6.35 0.42
C ARG A 139 19.57 6.62 0.28
N TRP A 140 20.31 6.34 1.34
CA TRP A 140 21.78 6.41 1.38
C TRP A 140 22.43 5.05 1.14
N GLU A 141 21.66 3.97 1.37
CA GLU A 141 22.13 2.60 1.24
C GLU A 141 22.29 2.21 -0.23
N LYS A 142 23.52 1.98 -0.66
CA LYS A 142 23.82 1.47 -2.02
C LYS A 142 23.34 0.04 -2.20
N LYS A 143 23.48 -0.80 -1.16
CA LYS A 143 23.00 -2.18 -1.18
C LYS A 143 21.51 -2.21 -0.89
N GLU A 144 20.77 -2.92 -1.74
CA GLU A 144 19.32 -3.11 -1.60
C GLU A 144 18.95 -3.76 -0.27
N ASP A 145 19.67 -4.84 0.09
CA ASP A 145 19.41 -5.60 1.32
C ASP A 145 19.52 -4.73 2.58
N ASN A 146 20.49 -3.82 2.61
CA ASN A 146 20.62 -2.89 3.74
C ASN A 146 19.43 -1.94 3.85
N TYR A 147 18.94 -1.45 2.70
CA TYR A 147 17.77 -0.58 2.68
C TYR A 147 16.50 -1.34 3.11
N ILE A 148 16.32 -2.58 2.62
CA ILE A 148 15.22 -3.46 3.03
C ILE A 148 15.29 -3.75 4.53
N ALA A 149 16.47 -4.04 5.07
CA ALA A 149 16.63 -4.29 6.51
C ALA A 149 16.20 -3.07 7.36
N ILE A 150 16.55 -1.84 6.95
CA ILE A 150 16.10 -0.62 7.62
C ILE A 150 14.58 -0.45 7.50
N LEU A 151 14.00 -0.75 6.33
CA LEU A 151 12.55 -0.70 6.13
C LEU A 151 11.83 -1.66 7.09
N HIS A 152 12.28 -2.90 7.18
CA HIS A 152 11.71 -3.90 8.10
C HIS A 152 11.87 -3.46 9.57
N PHE A 153 13.03 -2.94 9.95
CA PHE A 153 13.24 -2.40 11.29
C PHE A 153 12.24 -1.28 11.62
N VAL A 154 12.03 -0.35 10.70
CA VAL A 154 11.07 0.75 10.90
C VAL A 154 9.63 0.24 10.93
N CYS A 155 9.28 -0.73 10.09
CA CYS A 155 7.96 -1.38 10.13
C CYS A 155 7.72 -2.04 11.50
N THR A 156 8.70 -2.78 12.01
CA THR A 156 8.66 -3.40 13.35
C THR A 156 8.51 -2.35 14.44
N TRP A 157 9.25 -1.24 14.36
CA TRP A 157 9.15 -0.14 15.31
C TRP A 157 7.76 0.50 15.32
N ILE A 158 7.17 0.73 14.14
CA ILE A 158 5.80 1.27 14.01
C ILE A 158 4.80 0.31 14.65
N THR A 159 4.91 -0.98 14.35
CA THR A 159 4.04 -2.03 14.90
C THR A 159 4.18 -2.11 16.42
N TYR A 160 5.39 -2.12 16.94
CA TYR A 160 5.68 -2.10 18.37
C TYR A 160 5.03 -0.91 19.09
N LYS A 161 5.25 0.31 18.56
CA LYS A 161 4.69 1.55 19.15
C LYS A 161 3.17 1.63 19.08
N ARG A 162 2.53 0.98 18.12
CA ARG A 162 1.09 1.04 17.90
C ARG A 162 0.34 -0.17 18.41
N GLY A 163 1.02 -1.30 18.53
CA GLY A 163 0.43 -2.56 18.98
C GLY A 163 0.07 -2.62 20.46
N GLY A 164 0.43 -1.60 21.24
CA GLY A 164 0.13 -1.56 22.67
C GLY A 164 0.76 -2.71 23.48
N VAL A 165 1.87 -3.26 23.01
CA VAL A 165 2.51 -4.44 23.60
C VAL A 165 2.97 -4.18 25.05
N PHE A 166 3.07 -2.91 25.45
CA PHE A 166 3.44 -2.49 26.81
C PHE A 166 2.59 -1.33 27.35
N GLY A 167 1.28 -1.35 27.09
CA GLY A 167 0.30 -0.46 27.75
C GLY A 167 0.18 0.92 27.13
#